data_71e8598006eb8d7cf018f25192dc5d6d
#
_entry.id   71e8598006eb8d7cf018f25192dc5d6d
#
_cell.length_a   1.000
_cell.length_b   1.000
_cell.length_c   1.000
_cell.angle_alpha   90.00
_cell.angle_beta   90.00
_cell.angle_gamma   90.00
#
_symmetry.space_group_name_H-M   'P 1'
#
loop_
_entity.id
_entity.type
_entity.pdbx_description
1 polymer ?
#
loop_
_entity_poly.entity_id
_entity_poly.type
_entity_poly.pdbx_seq_one_letter_code
_entity_poly.pdbx_strand_id
1 'polypeptide(L)'
;MEIRFVRPEEVRQLQRNVVTGFPSKTPQELLENMAGELVSPQEGRYLGCFDEDNTLIGSLLMMDFQQNIRGKLMNMGGIAYVSTGFLRKKEHIARNMIRVAIGVFAGTGTYVGGLHPFNPAFYGKMGYGYCNESMMFSPKPQYIRSFGHKEHLSYAREEDREEILKLYRRQAVKTHGATIHPYMDYHRIFDMPYVVVCRREGRITGYLTFEFTLVDHYTDMYHDLTVREMVYEDMDTLEEFLTFFASQTDQIERVRIYTPEENFQMYFTNPDSGENRAYDGAIQEIGRKNMGHMFRILSVENYFKEQDRCEEKTRRNFILELQVEDTFVEENNRSFFLKIQEDRVELLDSSEEHIRADVRLKTNIADLSSLVMGAVPLKKFLWSRRMKCSDESYGQDIQRAIGWSEKPENYTYF
;
A
#
# COMPACT_ATOMS: atom_id res chain seq x y z
N MET A 1 24.36 21.45 -5.28
CA MET A 1 23.39 20.65 -4.50
C MET A 1 23.89 19.23 -4.39
N GLU A 2 24.00 18.68 -3.18
CA GLU A 2 24.44 17.32 -2.87
C GLU A 2 23.28 16.53 -2.29
N ILE A 3 23.08 15.27 -2.74
CA ILE A 3 22.07 14.38 -2.18
C ILE A 3 22.81 13.22 -1.49
N ARG A 4 22.64 13.12 -0.18
CA ARG A 4 23.28 12.12 0.67
C ARG A 4 22.44 11.80 1.90
N PHE A 5 22.82 10.77 2.64
CA PHE A 5 22.17 10.48 3.93
C PHE A 5 22.41 11.59 4.94
N VAL A 6 21.37 11.90 5.71
CA VAL A 6 21.42 12.87 6.82
C VAL A 6 22.27 12.29 7.93
N ARG A 7 23.17 13.08 8.50
CA ARG A 7 24.05 12.69 9.60
C ARG A 7 23.40 13.00 10.96
N PRO A 8 23.82 12.34 12.05
CA PRO A 8 23.24 12.58 13.38
C PRO A 8 23.28 14.05 13.83
N GLU A 9 24.35 14.78 13.50
CA GLU A 9 24.48 16.21 13.81
C GLU A 9 23.53 17.13 13.05
N GLU A 10 22.94 16.64 11.95
CA GLU A 10 22.03 17.40 11.07
C GLU A 10 20.54 17.16 11.40
N VAL A 11 20.24 16.33 12.41
CA VAL A 11 18.87 15.95 12.80
C VAL A 11 17.97 17.16 13.06
N ARG A 12 18.48 18.25 13.64
CA ARG A 12 17.70 19.47 13.87
C ARG A 12 17.27 20.15 12.56
N GLN A 13 18.12 20.12 11.52
CA GLN A 13 17.73 20.61 10.20
C GLN A 13 16.66 19.73 9.57
N LEU A 14 16.79 18.40 9.74
CA LEU A 14 15.82 17.43 9.26
C LEU A 14 14.44 17.64 9.90
N GLN A 15 14.37 17.75 11.23
CA GLN A 15 13.13 18.03 11.97
C GLN A 15 12.42 19.28 11.44
N ARG A 16 13.13 20.39 11.29
CA ARG A 16 12.57 21.63 10.72
C ARG A 16 12.08 21.46 9.29
N ASN A 17 12.81 20.71 8.47
CA ASN A 17 12.41 20.46 7.08
C ASN A 17 11.15 19.62 6.99
N VAL A 18 11.03 18.54 7.79
CA VAL A 18 9.84 17.69 7.84
C VAL A 18 8.63 18.48 8.34
N VAL A 19 8.76 19.17 9.47
CA VAL A 19 7.67 19.99 10.04
C VAL A 19 7.17 21.06 9.07
N THR A 20 8.09 21.75 8.36
CA THR A 20 7.69 22.73 7.35
C THR A 20 7.09 22.07 6.11
N GLY A 21 7.52 20.88 5.74
CA GLY A 21 6.98 20.13 4.60
C GLY A 21 5.53 19.66 4.80
N PHE A 22 5.15 19.43 6.08
CA PHE A 22 3.81 18.94 6.48
C PHE A 22 3.17 19.92 7.46
N PRO A 23 2.74 21.11 7.00
CA PRO A 23 2.17 22.15 7.88
C PRO A 23 0.93 21.63 8.60
N SER A 24 0.86 21.85 9.90
CA SER A 24 -0.22 21.45 10.78
C SER A 24 -0.72 22.67 11.58
N LYS A 25 -1.92 22.56 12.18
CA LYS A 25 -2.41 23.53 13.17
C LYS A 25 -1.71 23.38 14.53
N THR A 26 -0.97 22.31 14.73
CA THR A 26 -0.19 22.06 15.94
C THR A 26 0.93 23.09 16.03
N PRO A 27 1.21 23.66 17.23
CA PRO A 27 2.32 24.59 17.44
C PRO A 27 3.66 23.98 16.98
N GLN A 28 4.49 24.78 16.33
CA GLN A 28 5.75 24.34 15.74
C GLN A 28 6.68 23.66 16.76
N GLU A 29 6.73 24.19 17.99
CA GLU A 29 7.56 23.62 19.08
C GLU A 29 7.12 22.19 19.44
N LEU A 30 5.81 21.91 19.45
CA LEU A 30 5.27 20.58 19.70
C LEU A 30 5.58 19.63 18.53
N LEU A 31 5.50 20.13 17.28
CA LEU A 31 5.83 19.37 16.09
C LEU A 31 7.35 19.05 16.03
N GLU A 32 8.21 19.99 16.44
CA GLU A 32 9.66 19.75 16.51
C GLU A 32 10.01 18.69 17.57
N ASN A 33 9.28 18.62 18.67
CA ASN A 33 9.42 17.59 19.69
C ASN A 33 8.92 16.22 19.17
N MET A 34 7.76 16.19 18.51
CA MET A 34 7.23 14.97 17.87
C MET A 34 8.15 14.48 16.74
N ALA A 35 8.79 15.39 15.99
CA ALA A 35 9.72 15.02 14.94
C ALA A 35 10.99 14.31 15.48
N GLY A 36 11.28 14.43 16.77
CA GLY A 36 12.33 13.63 17.44
C GLY A 36 12.02 12.14 17.45
N GLU A 37 10.75 11.78 17.54
CA GLU A 37 10.27 10.39 17.44
C GLU A 37 10.22 9.90 16.00
N LEU A 38 9.97 10.80 15.03
CA LEU A 38 9.94 10.50 13.59
C LEU A 38 11.32 10.18 12.99
N VAL A 39 12.41 10.39 13.72
CA VAL A 39 13.79 10.14 13.26
C VAL A 39 14.36 8.87 13.88
N SER A 40 13.54 7.87 14.13
CA SER A 40 14.01 6.59 14.65
C SER A 40 14.81 5.83 13.59
N PRO A 41 16.06 5.38 13.90
CA PRO A 41 16.81 4.50 13.00
C PRO A 41 16.08 3.16 12.73
N GLN A 42 15.11 2.78 13.55
CA GLN A 42 14.30 1.57 13.38
C GLN A 42 13.21 1.76 12.32
N GLU A 43 12.77 3.00 12.08
CA GLU A 43 11.82 3.33 11.02
C GLU A 43 12.47 3.31 9.64
N GLY A 44 13.68 3.85 9.50
CA GLY A 44 14.39 3.92 8.24
C GLY A 44 15.56 4.90 8.25
N ARG A 45 15.98 5.32 7.05
CA ARG A 45 17.10 6.23 6.85
C ARG A 45 16.67 7.46 6.08
N TYR A 46 17.03 8.64 6.54
CA TYR A 46 16.72 9.88 5.84
C TYR A 46 17.76 10.22 4.79
N LEU A 47 17.30 10.43 3.55
CA LEU A 47 18.08 11.02 2.46
C LEU A 47 17.79 12.53 2.44
N GLY A 48 18.84 13.35 2.44
CA GLY A 48 18.76 14.80 2.42
C GLY A 48 19.35 15.39 1.13
N CYS A 49 18.78 16.49 0.68
CA CYS A 49 19.35 17.36 -0.35
C CYS A 49 19.91 18.62 0.32
N PHE A 50 21.20 18.88 0.13
CA PHE A 50 21.92 19.99 0.73
C PHE A 50 22.36 21.00 -0.35
N ASP A 51 22.31 22.28 -0.03
CA ASP A 51 22.86 23.34 -0.90
C ASP A 51 24.36 23.52 -0.68
N GLU A 52 24.93 24.57 -1.28
CA GLU A 52 26.37 24.88 -1.23
C GLU A 52 26.82 25.28 0.17
N ASP A 53 25.92 25.81 0.99
CA ASP A 53 26.18 26.22 2.38
C ASP A 53 25.92 25.06 3.37
N ASN A 54 25.76 23.83 2.87
CA ASN A 54 25.39 22.64 3.66
C ASN A 54 24.07 22.79 4.45
N THR A 55 23.14 23.60 3.92
CA THR A 55 21.79 23.73 4.47
C THR A 55 20.88 22.66 3.86
N LEU A 56 20.12 21.95 4.69
CA LEU A 56 19.16 20.96 4.25
C LEU A 56 17.95 21.64 3.60
N ILE A 57 17.77 21.44 2.29
CA ILE A 57 16.73 22.05 1.47
C ILE A 57 15.62 21.08 1.05
N GLY A 58 15.79 19.80 1.32
CA GLY A 58 14.80 18.75 1.11
C GLY A 58 15.20 17.46 1.78
N SER A 59 14.23 16.62 2.11
CA SER A 59 14.46 15.30 2.73
C SER A 59 13.37 14.30 2.31
N LEU A 60 13.71 13.02 2.41
CA LEU A 60 12.76 11.92 2.37
C LEU A 60 13.23 10.78 3.28
N LEU A 61 12.28 10.00 3.79
CA LEU A 61 12.55 8.78 4.54
C LEU A 61 12.56 7.57 3.59
N MET A 62 13.62 6.77 3.67
CA MET A 62 13.75 5.47 3.01
C MET A 62 13.52 4.37 4.04
N MET A 63 12.60 3.45 3.75
CA MET A 63 12.18 2.37 4.65
C MET A 63 12.34 1.02 3.96
N ASP A 64 12.74 0.00 4.70
CA ASP A 64 12.94 -1.36 4.19
C ASP A 64 11.79 -2.26 4.61
N PHE A 65 10.87 -2.55 3.70
CA PHE A 65 9.74 -3.45 3.88
C PHE A 65 10.00 -4.82 3.25
N GLN A 66 9.23 -5.80 3.70
CA GLN A 66 8.90 -6.98 2.90
C GLN A 66 7.46 -6.84 2.39
N GLN A 67 7.21 -7.19 1.13
CA GLN A 67 5.87 -7.21 0.56
C GLN A 67 5.58 -8.56 -0.08
N ASN A 68 4.39 -9.08 0.18
CA ASN A 68 3.92 -10.25 -0.54
C ASN A 68 3.49 -9.86 -1.95
N ILE A 69 4.25 -10.29 -2.93
CA ILE A 69 3.92 -10.07 -4.35
C ILE A 69 3.71 -11.44 -4.98
N ARG A 70 2.46 -11.74 -5.35
CA ARG A 70 2.11 -12.99 -6.04
C ARG A 70 2.54 -14.24 -5.25
N GLY A 71 2.32 -14.24 -3.93
CA GLY A 71 2.65 -15.34 -3.03
C GLY A 71 4.13 -15.44 -2.63
N LYS A 72 4.98 -14.49 -3.07
CA LYS A 72 6.40 -14.43 -2.71
C LYS A 72 6.69 -13.17 -1.90
N LEU A 73 7.41 -13.31 -0.79
CA LEU A 73 7.93 -12.15 -0.05
C LEU A 73 9.13 -11.57 -0.79
N MET A 74 9.01 -10.30 -1.21
CA MET A 74 10.08 -9.53 -1.84
C MET A 74 10.45 -8.33 -0.97
N ASN A 75 11.72 -7.91 -1.02
CA ASN A 75 12.13 -6.65 -0.42
C ASN A 75 11.49 -5.49 -1.18
N MET A 76 10.85 -4.57 -0.46
CA MET A 76 10.20 -3.38 -1.00
C MET A 76 10.77 -2.13 -0.35
N GLY A 77 11.23 -1.17 -1.16
CA GLY A 77 11.66 0.15 -0.70
C GLY A 77 10.47 1.08 -0.50
N GLY A 78 10.20 1.46 0.75
CA GLY A 78 9.22 2.49 1.09
C GLY A 78 9.81 3.89 1.01
N ILE A 79 9.06 4.85 0.48
CA ILE A 79 9.41 6.26 0.49
C ILE A 79 8.33 7.04 1.22
N ALA A 80 8.72 7.73 2.30
CA ALA A 80 7.84 8.53 3.12
C ALA A 80 8.43 9.93 3.39
N TYR A 81 7.66 10.80 4.00
CA TYR A 81 8.06 12.15 4.44
C TYR A 81 8.83 12.97 3.40
N VAL A 82 8.44 12.88 2.13
CA VAL A 82 9.07 13.65 1.06
C VAL A 82 8.76 15.13 1.25
N SER A 83 9.76 15.89 1.65
CA SER A 83 9.63 17.32 1.91
C SER A 83 10.63 18.15 1.10
N THR A 84 10.26 19.39 0.80
CA THR A 84 11.13 20.40 0.15
C THR A 84 10.85 21.75 0.79
N GLY A 85 11.90 22.47 1.14
CA GLY A 85 11.81 23.80 1.72
C GLY A 85 10.89 24.73 0.91
N PHE A 86 10.04 25.52 1.57
CA PHE A 86 9.02 26.33 0.88
C PHE A 86 9.60 27.27 -0.18
N LEU A 87 10.76 27.85 0.07
CA LEU A 87 11.43 28.77 -0.85
C LEU A 87 12.15 28.08 -2.02
N ARG A 88 12.26 26.73 -1.97
CA ARG A 88 12.98 25.92 -2.95
C ARG A 88 12.04 25.02 -3.76
N LYS A 89 10.72 25.30 -3.72
CA LYS A 89 9.73 24.53 -4.48
C LYS A 89 9.92 24.77 -5.99
N LYS A 90 9.65 23.69 -6.79
CA LYS A 90 9.83 23.66 -8.27
C LYS A 90 11.27 23.58 -8.77
N GLU A 91 12.26 23.40 -7.90
CA GLU A 91 13.66 23.18 -8.24
C GLU A 91 14.01 21.69 -8.47
N HIS A 92 13.01 20.83 -8.65
CA HIS A 92 13.15 19.39 -8.88
C HIS A 92 13.83 18.60 -7.74
N ILE A 93 13.96 19.17 -6.53
CA ILE A 93 14.65 18.56 -5.39
C ILE A 93 14.05 17.20 -5.05
N ALA A 94 12.72 17.13 -4.79
CA ALA A 94 12.03 15.87 -4.47
C ALA A 94 12.20 14.82 -5.58
N ARG A 95 12.10 15.23 -6.86
CA ARG A 95 12.31 14.35 -8.01
C ARG A 95 13.70 13.74 -8.02
N ASN A 96 14.73 14.55 -7.77
CA ASN A 96 16.12 14.10 -7.76
C ASN A 96 16.41 13.17 -6.57
N MET A 97 15.89 13.49 -5.38
CA MET A 97 16.01 12.63 -4.21
C MET A 97 15.36 11.26 -4.43
N ILE A 98 14.15 11.21 -5.02
CA ILE A 98 13.47 9.94 -5.34
C ILE A 98 14.28 9.12 -6.34
N ARG A 99 14.92 9.76 -7.35
CA ARG A 99 15.80 9.04 -8.27
C ARG A 99 17.00 8.42 -7.57
N VAL A 100 17.64 9.15 -6.66
CA VAL A 100 18.76 8.63 -5.85
C VAL A 100 18.27 7.49 -4.95
N ALA A 101 17.11 7.62 -4.29
CA ALA A 101 16.55 6.58 -3.44
C ALA A 101 16.27 5.30 -4.23
N ILE A 102 15.71 5.38 -5.43
CA ILE A 102 15.51 4.23 -6.34
C ILE A 102 16.84 3.53 -6.65
N GLY A 103 17.89 4.30 -6.98
CA GLY A 103 19.22 3.75 -7.25
C GLY A 103 19.83 3.05 -6.03
N VAL A 104 19.66 3.62 -4.83
CA VAL A 104 20.13 3.01 -3.58
C VAL A 104 19.38 1.69 -3.31
N PHE A 105 18.05 1.66 -3.43
CA PHE A 105 17.27 0.43 -3.26
C PHE A 105 17.68 -0.65 -4.26
N ALA A 106 17.77 -0.30 -5.55
CA ALA A 106 18.17 -1.26 -6.59
C ALA A 106 19.59 -1.82 -6.34
N GLY A 107 20.51 -0.99 -5.87
CA GLY A 107 21.87 -1.38 -5.52
C GLY A 107 21.99 -2.27 -4.27
N THR A 108 20.96 -2.33 -3.44
CA THR A 108 20.88 -3.17 -2.22
C THR A 108 19.97 -4.40 -2.39
N GLY A 109 19.58 -4.75 -3.63
CA GLY A 109 18.76 -5.94 -3.88
C GLY A 109 17.26 -5.74 -3.64
N THR A 110 16.81 -4.49 -3.68
CA THR A 110 15.38 -4.13 -3.56
C THR A 110 14.87 -3.66 -4.92
N TYR A 111 14.03 -4.46 -5.56
CA TYR A 111 13.65 -4.24 -6.96
C TYR A 111 12.24 -3.70 -7.14
N VAL A 112 11.52 -3.49 -6.06
CA VAL A 112 10.19 -2.87 -6.04
C VAL A 112 10.12 -1.79 -4.99
N GLY A 113 9.26 -0.80 -5.20
CA GLY A 113 9.08 0.32 -4.28
C GLY A 113 7.62 0.72 -4.14
N GLY A 114 7.31 1.27 -2.96
CA GLY A 114 5.97 1.77 -2.63
C GLY A 114 6.01 3.12 -1.95
N LEU A 115 4.92 3.85 -2.04
CA LEU A 115 4.69 5.10 -1.31
C LEU A 115 3.19 5.42 -1.22
N HIS A 116 2.80 6.14 -0.17
CA HIS A 116 1.46 6.74 -0.09
C HIS A 116 1.48 8.13 -0.72
N PRO A 117 0.78 8.33 -1.86
CA PRO A 117 0.86 9.59 -2.58
C PRO A 117 -0.07 10.63 -1.99
N PHE A 118 0.44 11.77 -1.59
CA PHE A 118 -0.41 12.93 -1.39
C PHE A 118 -0.81 13.60 -2.74
N ASN A 119 -0.03 13.37 -3.79
CA ASN A 119 -0.32 13.80 -5.17
C ASN A 119 0.03 12.69 -6.17
N PRO A 120 -0.94 11.84 -6.54
CA PRO A 120 -0.70 10.71 -7.46
C PRO A 120 -0.13 11.14 -8.81
N ALA A 121 -0.53 12.29 -9.34
CA ALA A 121 -0.02 12.78 -10.63
C ALA A 121 1.47 13.16 -10.57
N PHE A 122 1.96 13.57 -9.41
CA PHE A 122 3.38 13.84 -9.21
C PHE A 122 4.21 12.55 -9.27
N TYR A 123 3.81 11.53 -8.50
CA TYR A 123 4.53 10.25 -8.45
C TYR A 123 4.33 9.41 -9.72
N GLY A 124 3.20 9.53 -10.40
CA GLY A 124 2.96 8.89 -11.69
C GLY A 124 3.97 9.30 -12.76
N LYS A 125 4.42 10.58 -12.76
CA LYS A 125 5.51 11.05 -13.65
C LYS A 125 6.87 10.42 -13.34
N MET A 126 7.04 9.82 -12.17
CA MET A 126 8.23 9.09 -11.77
C MET A 126 8.04 7.56 -11.85
N GLY A 127 6.99 7.12 -12.57
CA GLY A 127 6.76 5.72 -12.88
C GLY A 127 6.06 4.91 -11.80
N TYR A 128 5.49 5.55 -10.76
CA TYR A 128 4.64 4.86 -9.80
C TYR A 128 3.23 4.64 -10.38
N GLY A 129 2.77 3.40 -10.35
CA GLY A 129 1.42 2.99 -10.78
C GLY A 129 0.48 2.80 -9.60
N TYR A 130 -0.81 2.67 -9.89
CA TYR A 130 -1.81 2.31 -8.87
C TYR A 130 -1.50 0.92 -8.31
N CYS A 131 -1.73 0.72 -7.02
CA CYS A 131 -1.55 -0.55 -6.35
C CYS A 131 -2.84 -0.94 -5.61
N ASN A 132 -2.90 -0.77 -4.30
CA ASN A 132 -4.07 -1.15 -3.54
C ASN A 132 -5.10 -0.03 -3.42
N GLU A 133 -6.31 -0.46 -3.17
CA GLU A 133 -7.46 0.38 -2.86
C GLU A 133 -8.03 -0.08 -1.51
N SER A 134 -8.73 0.79 -0.82
CA SER A 134 -9.48 0.43 0.37
C SER A 134 -10.88 1.00 0.31
N MET A 135 -11.85 0.28 0.88
CA MET A 135 -13.21 0.76 1.09
C MET A 135 -13.34 1.34 2.49
N MET A 136 -14.18 2.33 2.62
CA MET A 136 -14.66 2.81 3.90
C MET A 136 -16.19 2.69 3.91
N PHE A 137 -16.70 1.81 4.75
CA PHE A 137 -18.13 1.64 5.01
C PHE A 137 -18.49 2.33 6.31
N SER A 138 -19.74 2.84 6.42
CA SER A 138 -20.19 3.52 7.64
C SER A 138 -21.65 3.19 8.00
N PRO A 139 -22.01 1.91 8.17
CA PRO A 139 -23.37 1.52 8.57
C PRO A 139 -23.67 1.98 10.00
N LYS A 140 -24.97 2.13 10.32
CA LYS A 140 -25.41 2.20 11.72
C LYS A 140 -25.24 0.84 12.40
N PRO A 141 -24.94 0.77 13.72
CA PRO A 141 -24.76 -0.49 14.43
C PRO A 141 -25.89 -1.48 14.21
N GLN A 142 -27.17 -1.04 14.30
CA GLN A 142 -28.34 -1.90 14.11
C GLN A 142 -28.48 -2.50 12.70
N TYR A 143 -27.74 -2.01 11.73
CA TYR A 143 -27.75 -2.53 10.36
C TYR A 143 -26.60 -3.51 10.08
N ILE A 144 -25.71 -3.73 11.05
CA ILE A 144 -24.68 -4.75 10.97
C ILE A 144 -25.26 -6.10 11.42
N ARG A 145 -24.97 -7.16 10.69
CA ARG A 145 -25.47 -8.50 11.05
C ARG A 145 -24.85 -8.93 12.38
N SER A 146 -25.72 -9.35 13.32
CA SER A 146 -25.31 -9.97 14.57
C SER A 146 -25.48 -11.48 14.49
N PHE A 147 -24.51 -12.21 15.02
CA PHE A 147 -24.52 -13.68 15.10
C PHE A 147 -24.80 -14.17 16.54
N GLY A 148 -25.05 -13.23 17.45
CA GLY A 148 -25.53 -13.52 18.80
C GLY A 148 -24.46 -13.92 19.82
N HIS A 149 -23.18 -13.93 19.45
CA HIS A 149 -22.06 -14.30 20.33
C HIS A 149 -20.87 -13.36 20.15
N LYS A 150 -20.17 -13.07 21.24
CA LYS A 150 -18.93 -12.25 21.29
C LYS A 150 -18.15 -12.53 22.60
N GLU A 151 -18.33 -13.69 23.17
CA GLU A 151 -17.74 -14.06 24.46
C GLU A 151 -16.23 -14.28 24.42
N HIS A 152 -15.66 -14.47 23.22
CA HIS A 152 -14.21 -14.64 23.03
C HIS A 152 -13.47 -13.32 22.82
N LEU A 153 -14.21 -12.18 22.83
CA LEU A 153 -13.60 -10.87 22.67
C LEU A 153 -13.11 -10.31 24.02
N SER A 154 -11.92 -9.72 23.99
CA SER A 154 -11.35 -8.98 25.10
C SER A 154 -10.43 -7.87 24.61
N TYR A 155 -10.18 -6.86 25.44
CA TYR A 155 -9.11 -5.91 25.16
C TYR A 155 -7.76 -6.63 25.18
N ALA A 156 -6.89 -6.26 24.22
CA ALA A 156 -5.53 -6.76 24.17
C ALA A 156 -4.74 -6.33 25.42
N ARG A 157 -3.91 -7.22 25.94
CA ARG A 157 -2.99 -6.99 27.04
C ARG A 157 -1.56 -6.86 26.52
N GLU A 158 -0.65 -6.43 27.38
CA GLU A 158 0.78 -6.35 27.03
C GLU A 158 1.34 -7.70 26.56
N GLU A 159 0.96 -8.79 27.25
CA GLU A 159 1.37 -10.14 26.90
C GLU A 159 0.87 -10.65 25.55
N ASP A 160 -0.17 -10.02 24.99
CA ASP A 160 -0.77 -10.41 23.71
C ASP A 160 -0.03 -9.84 22.49
N ARG A 161 0.81 -8.82 22.69
CA ARG A 161 1.46 -8.08 21.60
C ARG A 161 2.24 -8.97 20.63
N GLU A 162 3.03 -9.88 21.16
CA GLU A 162 3.82 -10.77 20.32
C GLU A 162 2.94 -11.71 19.49
N GLU A 163 1.86 -12.23 20.07
CA GLU A 163 0.92 -13.12 19.38
C GLU A 163 0.13 -12.38 18.30
N ILE A 164 -0.27 -11.13 18.55
CA ILE A 164 -0.94 -10.25 17.58
C ILE A 164 -0.01 -9.98 16.38
N LEU A 165 1.26 -9.63 16.60
CA LEU A 165 2.23 -9.44 15.53
C LEU A 165 2.49 -10.72 14.73
N LYS A 166 2.54 -11.88 15.40
CA LYS A 166 2.64 -13.18 14.73
C LYS A 166 1.40 -13.47 13.88
N LEU A 167 0.20 -13.14 14.37
CA LEU A 167 -1.03 -13.28 13.61
C LEU A 167 -0.99 -12.40 12.36
N TYR A 168 -0.69 -11.11 12.50
CA TYR A 168 -0.53 -10.21 11.35
C TYR A 168 0.43 -10.78 10.33
N ARG A 169 1.63 -11.19 10.76
CA ARG A 169 2.64 -11.76 9.85
C ARG A 169 2.16 -13.01 9.14
N ARG A 170 1.44 -13.92 9.84
CA ARG A 170 0.85 -15.13 9.21
C ARG A 170 -0.14 -14.77 8.12
N GLN A 171 -0.95 -13.71 8.31
CA GLN A 171 -1.89 -13.26 7.30
C GLN A 171 -1.15 -12.52 6.16
N ALA A 172 -0.23 -11.62 6.46
CA ALA A 172 0.51 -10.86 5.46
C ALA A 172 1.29 -11.76 4.48
N VAL A 173 1.87 -12.89 4.94
CA VAL A 173 2.57 -13.82 4.04
C VAL A 173 1.63 -14.60 3.11
N LYS A 174 0.32 -14.59 3.35
CA LYS A 174 -0.70 -15.22 2.50
C LYS A 174 -1.43 -14.20 1.63
N THR A 175 -1.45 -12.94 2.03
CA THR A 175 -2.24 -11.88 1.40
C THR A 175 -1.39 -11.14 0.38
N HIS A 176 -1.76 -11.22 -0.90
CA HIS A 176 -1.10 -10.47 -1.96
C HIS A 176 -1.20 -8.96 -1.72
N GLY A 177 -0.08 -8.26 -1.82
CA GLY A 177 0.01 -6.81 -1.59
C GLY A 177 0.35 -6.41 -0.16
N ALA A 178 0.17 -7.29 0.84
CA ALA A 178 0.44 -6.98 2.23
C ALA A 178 1.93 -6.74 2.48
N THR A 179 2.22 -5.77 3.34
CA THR A 179 3.58 -5.37 3.71
C THR A 179 3.89 -5.76 5.15
N ILE A 180 5.15 -6.01 5.43
CA ILE A 180 5.68 -6.34 6.76
C ILE A 180 6.83 -5.39 7.06
N HIS A 181 6.73 -4.67 8.18
CA HIS A 181 7.80 -3.85 8.73
C HIS A 181 7.67 -3.86 10.27
N PRO A 182 8.53 -4.57 11.00
CA PRO A 182 8.33 -4.83 12.43
C PRO A 182 8.06 -3.59 13.29
N TYR A 183 8.79 -2.51 13.05
CA TYR A 183 8.60 -1.25 13.75
C TYR A 183 7.25 -0.60 13.41
N MET A 184 6.93 -0.46 12.11
CA MET A 184 5.68 0.16 11.67
C MET A 184 4.46 -0.67 12.07
N ASP A 185 4.54 -2.00 11.97
CA ASP A 185 3.45 -2.90 12.35
C ASP A 185 3.15 -2.79 13.85
N TYR A 186 4.20 -2.68 14.68
CA TYR A 186 4.03 -2.46 16.12
C TYR A 186 3.30 -1.16 16.42
N HIS A 187 3.78 -0.04 15.90
CA HIS A 187 3.21 1.28 16.15
C HIS A 187 1.80 1.43 15.54
N ARG A 188 1.57 0.95 14.34
CA ARG A 188 0.26 0.98 13.69
C ARG A 188 -0.82 0.27 14.50
N ILE A 189 -0.48 -0.82 15.18
CA ILE A 189 -1.44 -1.60 15.97
C ILE A 189 -1.55 -1.04 17.40
N PHE A 190 -0.42 -0.81 18.08
CA PHE A 190 -0.42 -0.57 19.51
C PHE A 190 -0.43 0.90 19.94
N ASP A 191 -0.23 1.84 19.02
CA ASP A 191 -0.47 3.26 19.27
C ASP A 191 -1.96 3.62 19.11
N MET A 192 -2.79 2.67 18.65
CA MET A 192 -4.24 2.85 18.61
C MET A 192 -4.84 2.85 20.03
N PRO A 193 -5.83 3.73 20.29
CA PRO A 193 -6.46 3.84 21.61
C PRO A 193 -7.08 2.54 22.11
N TYR A 194 -7.59 1.73 21.18
CA TYR A 194 -8.27 0.47 21.50
C TYR A 194 -7.83 -0.63 20.55
N VAL A 195 -7.37 -1.74 21.16
CA VAL A 195 -7.07 -2.99 20.48
C VAL A 195 -7.91 -4.10 21.13
N VAL A 196 -8.73 -4.78 20.33
CA VAL A 196 -9.55 -5.90 20.77
C VAL A 196 -9.06 -7.17 20.07
N VAL A 197 -8.98 -8.27 20.81
CA VAL A 197 -8.63 -9.59 20.30
C VAL A 197 -9.79 -10.56 20.41
N CYS A 198 -9.90 -11.47 19.46
CA CYS A 198 -10.70 -12.68 19.58
C CYS A 198 -9.78 -13.84 19.98
N ARG A 199 -10.10 -14.50 21.11
CA ARG A 199 -9.28 -15.60 21.65
C ARG A 199 -10.11 -16.87 21.74
N ARG A 200 -9.81 -17.83 20.88
CA ARG A 200 -10.47 -19.12 20.82
C ARG A 200 -9.48 -20.25 21.09
N GLU A 201 -9.85 -21.19 21.93
CA GLU A 201 -8.98 -22.32 22.32
C GLU A 201 -7.60 -21.90 22.81
N GLY A 202 -7.52 -20.77 23.53
CA GLY A 202 -6.26 -20.24 24.08
C GLY A 202 -5.36 -19.52 23.07
N ARG A 203 -5.79 -19.35 21.80
CA ARG A 203 -5.05 -18.70 20.72
C ARG A 203 -5.79 -17.47 20.20
N ILE A 204 -5.07 -16.41 19.86
CA ILE A 204 -5.64 -15.24 19.16
C ILE A 204 -5.87 -15.60 17.70
N THR A 205 -7.15 -15.57 17.28
CA THR A 205 -7.59 -15.85 15.91
C THR A 205 -7.91 -14.59 15.11
N GLY A 206 -8.00 -13.43 15.79
CA GLY A 206 -8.16 -12.14 15.15
C GLY A 206 -7.94 -11.00 16.12
N TYR A 207 -7.73 -9.82 15.54
CA TYR A 207 -7.72 -8.54 16.28
C TYR A 207 -8.35 -7.44 15.44
N LEU A 208 -8.80 -6.40 16.11
CA LEU A 208 -9.21 -5.14 15.48
C LEU A 208 -8.68 -3.96 16.28
N THR A 209 -8.39 -2.87 15.57
CA THR A 209 -7.99 -1.60 16.18
C THR A 209 -9.03 -0.55 15.84
N PHE A 210 -9.38 0.28 16.81
CA PHE A 210 -10.36 1.34 16.60
C PHE A 210 -10.13 2.54 17.51
N GLU A 211 -10.79 3.63 17.15
CA GLU A 211 -10.87 4.87 17.92
C GLU A 211 -12.28 5.43 17.86
N PHE A 212 -12.61 6.33 18.80
CA PHE A 212 -13.85 7.09 18.75
C PHE A 212 -13.61 8.44 18.09
N THR A 213 -14.51 8.82 17.19
CA THR A 213 -14.50 10.13 16.54
C THR A 213 -15.78 10.88 16.91
N LEU A 214 -15.64 12.07 17.49
CA LEU A 214 -16.78 12.90 17.84
C LEU A 214 -17.58 13.32 16.60
N VAL A 215 -18.88 13.10 16.63
CA VAL A 215 -19.79 13.41 15.51
C VAL A 215 -20.34 14.84 15.62
N ASP A 216 -20.69 15.28 16.84
CA ASP A 216 -21.30 16.57 17.11
C ASP A 216 -20.43 17.38 18.07
N HIS A 217 -20.17 18.65 17.70
CA HIS A 217 -19.43 19.58 18.55
C HIS A 217 -20.28 20.21 19.69
N TYR A 218 -21.59 19.95 19.69
CA TYR A 218 -22.51 20.47 20.74
C TYR A 218 -22.67 19.51 21.91
N THR A 219 -22.36 18.23 21.73
CA THR A 219 -22.45 17.21 22.78
C THR A 219 -21.35 16.18 22.63
N ASP A 220 -20.70 15.85 23.73
CA ASP A 220 -19.69 14.78 23.79
C ASP A 220 -20.32 13.37 23.92
N MET A 221 -21.61 13.23 23.60
CA MET A 221 -22.37 11.99 23.83
C MET A 221 -22.36 11.05 22.64
N TYR A 222 -22.23 11.56 21.40
CA TYR A 222 -22.35 10.76 20.19
C TYR A 222 -21.03 10.67 19.44
N HIS A 223 -20.62 9.45 19.19
CA HIS A 223 -19.37 9.15 18.50
C HIS A 223 -19.59 8.19 17.33
N ASP A 224 -18.71 8.27 16.35
CA ASP A 224 -18.49 7.17 15.43
C ASP A 224 -17.39 6.25 16.00
N LEU A 225 -17.57 4.95 15.86
CA LEU A 225 -16.53 3.96 16.12
C LEU A 225 -15.78 3.74 14.81
N THR A 226 -14.51 4.19 14.73
CA THR A 226 -13.68 4.09 13.53
C THR A 226 -12.72 2.92 13.64
N VAL A 227 -13.00 1.85 12.89
CA VAL A 227 -12.13 0.67 12.77
C VAL A 227 -11.03 0.97 11.75
N ARG A 228 -9.78 1.00 12.21
CA ARG A 228 -8.61 1.28 11.36
C ARG A 228 -8.05 0.04 10.72
N GLU A 229 -8.10 -1.06 11.45
CA GLU A 229 -7.61 -2.34 10.99
C GLU A 229 -8.41 -3.47 11.64
N MET A 230 -8.68 -4.50 10.88
CA MET A 230 -9.35 -5.71 11.33
C MET A 230 -8.74 -6.90 10.61
N VAL A 231 -8.11 -7.80 11.37
CA VAL A 231 -7.45 -9.00 10.86
C VAL A 231 -8.05 -10.22 11.54
N TYR A 232 -8.43 -11.22 10.77
CA TYR A 232 -9.07 -12.45 11.24
C TYR A 232 -8.64 -13.65 10.40
N GLU A 233 -8.62 -14.82 11.00
CA GLU A 233 -8.22 -16.07 10.34
C GLU A 233 -9.40 -16.83 9.73
N ASP A 234 -10.60 -16.63 10.28
CA ASP A 234 -11.81 -17.39 9.93
C ASP A 234 -13.09 -16.57 10.10
N MET A 235 -14.19 -17.12 9.57
CA MET A 235 -15.51 -16.51 9.63
C MET A 235 -16.05 -16.44 11.07
N ASP A 236 -15.77 -17.42 11.90
CA ASP A 236 -16.21 -17.46 13.30
C ASP A 236 -15.67 -16.23 14.09
N THR A 237 -14.43 -15.86 13.83
CA THR A 237 -13.82 -14.65 14.41
C THR A 237 -14.47 -13.36 13.87
N LEU A 238 -14.74 -13.31 12.58
CA LEU A 238 -15.43 -12.16 11.98
C LEU A 238 -16.85 -12.00 12.52
N GLU A 239 -17.58 -13.09 12.74
CA GLU A 239 -18.94 -13.08 13.31
C GLU A 239 -18.96 -12.43 14.70
N GLU A 240 -17.96 -12.67 15.53
CA GLU A 240 -17.84 -12.01 16.83
C GLU A 240 -17.55 -10.52 16.72
N PHE A 241 -16.67 -10.11 15.77
CA PHE A 241 -16.44 -8.69 15.52
C PHE A 241 -17.70 -7.98 15.00
N LEU A 242 -18.42 -8.59 14.07
CA LEU A 242 -19.69 -8.05 13.57
C LEU A 242 -20.73 -7.94 14.68
N THR A 243 -20.84 -8.95 15.57
CA THR A 243 -21.73 -8.92 16.73
C THR A 243 -21.34 -7.82 17.71
N PHE A 244 -20.04 -7.61 17.93
CA PHE A 244 -19.53 -6.48 18.73
C PHE A 244 -19.98 -5.13 18.15
N PHE A 245 -19.80 -4.92 16.85
CA PHE A 245 -20.25 -3.69 16.19
C PHE A 245 -21.78 -3.50 16.26
N ALA A 246 -22.52 -4.56 15.98
CA ALA A 246 -23.98 -4.54 16.02
C ALA A 246 -24.54 -4.20 17.42
N SER A 247 -23.80 -4.50 18.48
CA SER A 247 -24.22 -4.25 19.87
C SER A 247 -23.97 -2.82 20.36
N GLN A 248 -23.35 -1.92 19.54
CA GLN A 248 -22.99 -0.56 19.95
C GLN A 248 -24.11 0.47 19.67
N THR A 249 -25.35 0.16 19.91
CA THR A 249 -26.50 0.98 19.48
C THR A 249 -26.77 2.22 20.33
N ASP A 250 -26.19 2.32 21.55
CA ASP A 250 -26.58 3.34 22.51
C ASP A 250 -25.86 4.69 22.28
N GLN A 251 -24.55 4.64 22.02
CA GLN A 251 -23.71 5.86 21.91
C GLN A 251 -22.99 5.98 20.58
N ILE A 252 -23.02 4.94 19.75
CA ILE A 252 -22.35 4.92 18.45
C ILE A 252 -23.35 5.23 17.36
N GLU A 253 -23.13 6.36 16.69
CA GLU A 253 -23.93 6.77 15.54
C GLU A 253 -23.65 5.88 14.33
N ARG A 254 -22.36 5.66 14.03
CA ARG A 254 -21.91 4.81 12.92
C ARG A 254 -20.64 4.04 13.25
N VAL A 255 -20.53 2.87 12.66
CA VAL A 255 -19.27 2.09 12.66
C VAL A 255 -18.58 2.33 11.32
N ARG A 256 -17.49 3.11 11.33
CA ARG A 256 -16.67 3.38 10.15
C ARG A 256 -15.62 2.29 10.01
N ILE A 257 -15.72 1.46 8.99
CA ILE A 257 -14.84 0.30 8.77
C ILE A 257 -13.97 0.55 7.55
N TYR A 258 -12.66 0.67 7.75
CA TYR A 258 -11.68 0.66 6.67
C TYR A 258 -11.26 -0.77 6.40
N THR A 259 -11.45 -1.23 5.16
CA THR A 259 -11.14 -2.61 4.76
C THR A 259 -10.69 -2.67 3.30
N PRO A 260 -9.74 -3.55 2.92
CA PRO A 260 -9.46 -3.84 1.52
C PRO A 260 -10.55 -4.65 0.84
N GLU A 261 -11.45 -5.30 1.59
CA GLU A 261 -12.52 -6.12 1.06
C GLU A 261 -13.62 -5.27 0.41
N GLU A 262 -13.72 -5.35 -0.92
CA GLU A 262 -14.65 -4.53 -1.70
C GLU A 262 -16.13 -4.88 -1.45
N ASN A 263 -16.43 -6.10 -1.03
CA ASN A 263 -17.79 -6.62 -0.85
C ASN A 263 -18.24 -6.71 0.61
N PHE A 264 -17.54 -6.02 1.52
CA PHE A 264 -17.84 -6.07 2.96
C PHE A 264 -19.27 -5.61 3.31
N GLN A 265 -19.92 -4.82 2.44
CA GLN A 265 -21.35 -4.44 2.59
C GLN A 265 -22.32 -5.64 2.65
N MET A 266 -21.90 -6.82 2.23
CA MET A 266 -22.74 -8.04 2.33
C MET A 266 -23.06 -8.44 3.78
N TYR A 267 -22.28 -7.95 4.74
CA TYR A 267 -22.53 -8.16 6.18
C TYR A 267 -23.49 -7.13 6.78
N PHE A 268 -24.09 -6.24 5.98
CA PHE A 268 -25.03 -5.23 6.44
C PHE A 268 -26.43 -5.53 5.92
N THR A 269 -27.44 -5.34 6.78
CA THR A 269 -28.87 -5.42 6.38
C THR A 269 -29.31 -4.15 5.67
N ASN A 270 -28.67 -3.02 5.97
CA ASN A 270 -28.79 -1.76 5.25
C ASN A 270 -27.40 -1.08 5.17
N PRO A 271 -26.77 -1.06 3.99
CA PRO A 271 -25.43 -0.50 3.82
C PRO A 271 -25.40 1.03 3.69
N ASP A 272 -26.48 1.75 4.00
CA ASP A 272 -26.57 3.20 3.95
C ASP A 272 -25.38 3.88 4.66
N SER A 273 -24.62 4.69 3.92
CA SER A 273 -23.42 5.40 4.43
C SER A 273 -23.75 6.65 5.28
N GLY A 274 -25.04 7.07 5.32
CA GLY A 274 -25.48 8.30 5.98
C GLY A 274 -25.36 9.56 5.16
N GLU A 275 -24.78 9.49 4.00
CA GLU A 275 -24.78 10.60 3.03
C GLU A 275 -26.12 10.59 2.28
N ASN A 276 -27.16 11.20 2.86
CA ASN A 276 -28.51 11.29 2.30
C ASN A 276 -28.63 12.13 1.01
N ARG A 277 -27.67 12.00 0.13
CA ARG A 277 -27.69 12.59 -1.20
C ARG A 277 -28.05 11.55 -2.24
N ALA A 278 -29.24 10.93 -2.06
CA ALA A 278 -29.79 10.12 -3.12
C ALA A 278 -30.07 11.02 -4.33
N TYR A 279 -29.34 10.85 -5.41
CA TYR A 279 -29.68 11.39 -6.70
C TYR A 279 -31.02 10.76 -7.13
N ASP A 280 -32.05 11.58 -7.20
CA ASP A 280 -33.41 11.21 -7.67
C ASP A 280 -34.05 9.99 -6.96
N GLY A 281 -33.62 9.69 -5.73
CA GLY A 281 -34.16 8.55 -4.95
C GLY A 281 -33.79 7.15 -5.46
N ALA A 282 -32.97 7.06 -6.51
CA ALA A 282 -32.63 5.79 -7.15
C ALA A 282 -31.20 5.29 -6.87
N ILE A 283 -30.29 6.16 -6.38
CA ILE A 283 -28.89 5.81 -6.11
C ILE A 283 -28.59 6.14 -4.65
N GLN A 284 -28.12 5.14 -3.91
CA GLN A 284 -27.73 5.27 -2.52
C GLN A 284 -26.22 5.07 -2.38
N GLU A 285 -25.53 5.94 -1.64
CA GLU A 285 -24.13 5.75 -1.29
C GLU A 285 -24.03 4.67 -0.22
N ILE A 286 -23.22 3.62 -0.51
CA ILE A 286 -23.00 2.50 0.41
C ILE A 286 -21.59 2.49 1.01
N GLY A 287 -20.68 3.31 0.51
CA GLY A 287 -19.30 3.40 0.98
C GLY A 287 -18.45 4.29 0.09
N ARG A 288 -17.23 4.53 0.51
CA ARG A 288 -16.23 5.33 -0.22
C ARG A 288 -15.04 4.49 -0.57
N LYS A 289 -14.60 4.61 -1.82
CA LYS A 289 -13.39 3.95 -2.32
C LYS A 289 -12.22 4.92 -2.22
N ASN A 290 -11.16 4.47 -1.56
CA ASN A 290 -9.95 5.24 -1.34
C ASN A 290 -8.79 4.61 -2.11
N MET A 291 -7.87 5.46 -2.56
CA MET A 291 -6.61 5.02 -3.11
C MET A 291 -5.62 4.76 -1.96
N GLY A 292 -5.01 3.59 -1.96
CA GLY A 292 -3.92 3.24 -1.06
C GLY A 292 -2.56 3.71 -1.60
N HIS A 293 -1.53 2.89 -1.42
CA HIS A 293 -0.21 3.24 -1.91
C HIS A 293 -0.07 3.04 -3.43
N MET A 294 0.91 3.73 -3.99
CA MET A 294 1.39 3.49 -5.35
C MET A 294 2.59 2.57 -5.33
N PHE A 295 2.75 1.79 -6.37
CA PHE A 295 3.79 0.78 -6.53
C PHE A 295 4.63 1.06 -7.78
N ARG A 296 5.93 0.74 -7.72
CA ARG A 296 6.84 0.84 -8.84
C ARG A 296 7.81 -0.33 -8.89
N ILE A 297 8.02 -0.91 -10.05
CA ILE A 297 9.16 -1.77 -10.34
C ILE A 297 10.40 -0.85 -10.48
N LEU A 298 11.40 -1.05 -9.61
CA LEU A 298 12.63 -0.24 -9.60
C LEU A 298 13.65 -0.78 -10.63
N SER A 299 13.71 -2.11 -10.79
CA SER A 299 14.52 -2.79 -11.81
C SER A 299 13.69 -3.88 -12.47
N VAL A 300 13.30 -3.67 -13.73
CA VAL A 300 12.50 -4.65 -14.50
C VAL A 300 13.26 -5.95 -14.69
N GLU A 301 14.55 -5.88 -14.99
CA GLU A 301 15.40 -7.05 -15.17
C GLU A 301 15.43 -7.93 -13.92
N ASN A 302 15.75 -7.33 -12.77
CA ASN A 302 15.90 -8.08 -11.53
C ASN A 302 14.54 -8.52 -10.97
N TYR A 303 13.48 -7.73 -11.21
CA TYR A 303 12.11 -8.14 -10.87
C TYR A 303 11.74 -9.47 -11.54
N PHE A 304 11.94 -9.61 -12.86
CA PHE A 304 11.61 -10.85 -13.57
C PHE A 304 12.62 -11.99 -13.35
N LYS A 305 13.84 -11.70 -12.91
CA LYS A 305 14.75 -12.75 -12.38
C LYS A 305 14.27 -13.31 -11.04
N GLU A 306 13.60 -12.50 -10.24
CA GLU A 306 13.07 -12.89 -8.94
C GLU A 306 11.65 -13.44 -9.02
N GLN A 307 10.78 -12.85 -9.85
CA GLN A 307 9.40 -13.32 -10.12
C GLN A 307 9.38 -14.23 -11.36
N ASP A 308 9.71 -15.49 -11.15
CA ASP A 308 9.90 -16.51 -12.18
C ASP A 308 8.69 -17.42 -12.44
N ARG A 309 7.53 -17.11 -11.81
CA ARG A 309 6.32 -17.94 -11.91
C ARG A 309 5.12 -17.18 -12.46
N CYS A 310 4.32 -17.87 -13.28
CA CYS A 310 2.99 -17.44 -13.67
C CYS A 310 2.01 -17.58 -12.49
N GLU A 311 0.89 -16.87 -12.55
CA GLU A 311 -0.23 -17.05 -11.62
C GLU A 311 -0.89 -18.42 -11.84
N GLU A 312 -1.14 -18.75 -13.11
CA GLU A 312 -1.70 -20.02 -13.58
C GLU A 312 -0.91 -20.50 -14.78
N LYS A 313 -1.04 -21.78 -15.11
CA LYS A 313 -0.48 -22.32 -16.34
C LYS A 313 -1.03 -21.59 -17.55
N THR A 314 -0.13 -21.16 -18.43
CA THR A 314 -0.48 -20.60 -19.73
C THR A 314 -0.96 -21.68 -20.68
N ARG A 315 -1.82 -21.33 -21.64
CA ARG A 315 -2.37 -22.26 -22.61
C ARG A 315 -1.36 -22.66 -23.69
N ARG A 316 -0.34 -21.82 -23.87
CA ARG A 316 0.73 -22.00 -24.86
C ARG A 316 2.06 -21.51 -24.32
N ASN A 317 3.14 -22.06 -24.85
CA ASN A 317 4.49 -21.55 -24.63
C ASN A 317 4.77 -20.46 -25.67
N PHE A 318 5.43 -19.35 -25.27
CA PHE A 318 5.76 -18.25 -26.17
C PHE A 318 6.88 -17.39 -25.62
N ILE A 319 7.47 -16.59 -26.51
CA ILE A 319 8.43 -15.53 -26.14
C ILE A 319 7.70 -14.18 -26.26
N LEU A 320 7.59 -13.48 -25.11
CA LEU A 320 7.05 -12.13 -25.02
C LEU A 320 8.19 -11.10 -25.11
N GLU A 321 8.13 -10.21 -26.10
CA GLU A 321 8.91 -8.97 -26.06
C GLU A 321 8.13 -7.93 -25.24
N LEU A 322 8.61 -7.64 -24.04
CA LEU A 322 8.08 -6.61 -23.15
C LEU A 322 8.85 -5.30 -23.37
N GLN A 323 8.25 -4.40 -24.15
CA GLN A 323 8.83 -3.09 -24.44
C GLN A 323 8.37 -2.08 -23.38
N VAL A 324 9.30 -1.68 -22.50
CA VAL A 324 9.03 -0.77 -21.37
C VAL A 324 9.51 0.63 -21.70
N GLU A 325 8.64 1.62 -21.50
CA GLU A 325 8.99 3.04 -21.52
C GLU A 325 9.16 3.54 -20.07
N ASP A 326 10.38 3.93 -19.69
CA ASP A 326 10.70 4.53 -18.39
C ASP A 326 11.57 5.78 -18.58
N THR A 327 10.94 6.96 -18.50
CA THR A 327 11.63 8.24 -18.65
C THR A 327 12.35 8.69 -17.36
N PHE A 328 12.23 7.89 -16.28
CA PHE A 328 12.78 8.23 -14.98
C PHE A 328 14.01 7.40 -14.59
N VAL A 329 14.02 6.10 -14.95
CA VAL A 329 15.13 5.16 -14.76
C VAL A 329 15.50 4.59 -16.11
N GLU A 330 16.65 5.00 -16.65
CA GLU A 330 17.08 4.71 -18.02
C GLU A 330 17.30 3.21 -18.26
N GLU A 331 17.79 2.49 -17.26
CA GLU A 331 18.06 1.05 -17.32
C GLU A 331 16.80 0.22 -17.60
N ASN A 332 15.61 0.72 -17.25
CA ASN A 332 14.33 0.10 -17.53
C ASN A 332 13.79 0.45 -18.93
N ASN A 333 14.30 1.50 -19.59
CA ASN A 333 13.75 2.04 -20.84
C ASN A 333 14.24 1.25 -22.05
N ARG A 334 13.84 -0.03 -22.15
CA ARG A 334 14.25 -0.96 -23.22
C ARG A 334 13.27 -2.11 -23.38
N SER A 335 13.55 -3.01 -24.34
CA SER A 335 12.88 -4.29 -24.50
C SER A 335 13.51 -5.36 -23.58
N PHE A 336 12.64 -6.18 -23.00
CA PHE A 336 12.98 -7.39 -22.25
C PHE A 336 12.32 -8.58 -22.92
N PHE A 337 12.99 -9.72 -23.01
CA PHE A 337 12.46 -10.92 -23.60
C PHE A 337 12.16 -11.94 -22.51
N LEU A 338 10.88 -12.29 -22.37
CA LEU A 338 10.39 -13.24 -21.38
C LEU A 338 9.96 -14.52 -22.10
N LYS A 339 10.62 -15.61 -21.80
CA LYS A 339 10.22 -16.94 -22.24
C LYS A 339 9.20 -17.49 -21.24
N ILE A 340 8.00 -17.74 -21.73
CA ILE A 340 6.87 -18.22 -20.93
C ILE A 340 6.63 -19.68 -21.30
N GLN A 341 6.74 -20.57 -20.29
CA GLN A 341 6.57 -22.01 -20.45
C GLN A 341 5.72 -22.54 -19.29
N GLU A 342 4.49 -22.95 -19.59
CA GLU A 342 3.52 -23.45 -18.61
C GLU A 342 3.31 -22.47 -17.44
N ASP A 343 3.95 -22.71 -16.30
CA ASP A 343 3.86 -21.93 -15.05
C ASP A 343 5.11 -21.08 -14.76
N ARG A 344 6.05 -20.99 -15.73
CA ARG A 344 7.31 -20.29 -15.55
C ARG A 344 7.50 -19.12 -16.49
N VAL A 345 8.14 -18.09 -15.97
CA VAL A 345 8.62 -16.92 -16.69
C VAL A 345 10.13 -16.84 -16.54
N GLU A 346 10.85 -16.95 -17.64
CA GLU A 346 12.30 -16.87 -17.70
C GLU A 346 12.71 -15.61 -18.45
N LEU A 347 13.50 -14.75 -17.82
CA LEU A 347 14.09 -13.61 -18.51
C LEU A 347 15.30 -14.10 -19.33
N LEU A 348 15.22 -13.90 -20.65
CA LEU A 348 16.29 -14.24 -21.58
C LEU A 348 17.37 -13.16 -21.59
N ASP A 349 18.63 -13.55 -21.80
CA ASP A 349 19.72 -12.60 -21.96
C ASP A 349 19.58 -11.89 -23.33
N SER A 350 19.46 -10.56 -23.29
CA SER A 350 19.35 -9.74 -24.50
C SER A 350 20.64 -9.74 -25.38
N SER A 351 21.73 -10.30 -24.91
CA SER A 351 22.96 -10.50 -25.67
C SER A 351 22.90 -11.71 -26.62
N GLU A 352 21.90 -12.59 -26.48
CA GLU A 352 21.67 -13.69 -27.43
C GLU A 352 21.24 -13.14 -28.78
N GLU A 353 22.07 -13.38 -29.79
CA GLU A 353 21.78 -12.94 -31.18
C GLU A 353 20.49 -13.62 -31.69
N HIS A 354 19.49 -12.80 -32.10
CA HIS A 354 18.29 -13.22 -32.83
C HIS A 354 17.14 -13.84 -32.03
N ILE A 355 16.82 -13.34 -30.79
CA ILE A 355 15.61 -13.73 -30.11
C ILE A 355 14.40 -13.29 -30.95
N ARG A 356 13.64 -14.26 -31.47
CA ARG A 356 12.38 -14.00 -32.18
C ARG A 356 11.21 -14.07 -31.18
N ALA A 357 10.59 -12.92 -30.90
CA ALA A 357 9.39 -12.85 -30.10
C ALA A 357 8.15 -13.32 -30.90
N ASP A 358 7.27 -14.07 -30.24
CA ASP A 358 5.96 -14.45 -30.77
C ASP A 358 4.96 -13.30 -30.67
N VAL A 359 5.06 -12.53 -29.58
CA VAL A 359 4.18 -11.39 -29.31
C VAL A 359 4.95 -10.26 -28.63
N ARG A 360 4.54 -9.02 -28.90
CA ARG A 360 5.08 -7.82 -28.26
C ARG A 360 4.02 -7.12 -27.42
N LEU A 361 4.38 -6.75 -26.19
CA LEU A 361 3.60 -5.86 -25.32
C LEU A 361 4.38 -4.57 -25.06
N LYS A 362 3.85 -3.44 -25.52
CA LYS A 362 4.41 -2.11 -25.26
C LYS A 362 3.66 -1.44 -24.12
N THR A 363 4.39 -0.94 -23.11
CA THR A 363 3.83 -0.32 -21.90
C THR A 363 4.78 0.71 -21.31
N ASN A 364 4.28 1.62 -20.49
CA ASN A 364 5.13 2.41 -19.58
C ASN A 364 5.30 1.68 -18.25
N ILE A 365 6.32 2.09 -17.48
CA ILE A 365 6.68 1.42 -16.22
C ILE A 365 5.58 1.51 -15.14
N ALA A 366 4.80 2.60 -15.09
CA ALA A 366 3.72 2.77 -14.11
C ALA A 366 2.57 1.78 -14.38
N ASP A 367 2.17 1.63 -15.64
CA ASP A 367 1.13 0.69 -16.05
C ASP A 367 1.59 -0.75 -15.88
N LEU A 368 2.85 -1.07 -16.22
CA LEU A 368 3.44 -2.37 -15.93
C LEU A 368 3.39 -2.69 -14.44
N SER A 369 3.78 -1.73 -13.59
CA SER A 369 3.73 -1.88 -12.14
C SER A 369 2.33 -2.16 -11.62
N SER A 370 1.30 -1.47 -12.16
CA SER A 370 -0.10 -1.75 -11.81
C SER A 370 -0.60 -3.11 -12.32
N LEU A 371 -0.12 -3.57 -13.50
CA LEU A 371 -0.48 -4.87 -14.06
C LEU A 371 0.06 -6.02 -13.21
N VAL A 372 1.35 -5.99 -12.88
CA VAL A 372 1.98 -7.07 -12.09
C VAL A 372 1.44 -7.17 -10.67
N MET A 373 0.91 -6.06 -10.14
CA MET A 373 0.21 -6.02 -8.85
C MET A 373 -1.28 -6.37 -8.95
N GLY A 374 -1.82 -6.71 -10.12
CA GLY A 374 -3.24 -7.02 -10.24
C GLY A 374 -4.19 -5.83 -10.00
N ALA A 375 -3.66 -4.63 -9.77
CA ALA A 375 -4.47 -3.43 -9.54
C ALA A 375 -5.37 -3.09 -10.72
N VAL A 376 -4.86 -3.32 -11.94
CA VAL A 376 -5.60 -3.12 -13.20
C VAL A 376 -5.30 -4.28 -14.13
N PRO A 377 -6.31 -5.02 -14.61
CA PRO A 377 -6.09 -6.15 -15.50
C PRO A 377 -5.69 -5.71 -16.93
N LEU A 378 -4.89 -6.53 -17.61
CA LEU A 378 -4.36 -6.27 -18.96
C LEU A 378 -5.45 -5.86 -19.95
N LYS A 379 -6.62 -6.52 -19.94
CA LYS A 379 -7.75 -6.20 -20.84
C LYS A 379 -8.19 -4.73 -20.74
N LYS A 380 -8.09 -4.11 -19.54
CA LYS A 380 -8.42 -2.70 -19.34
C LYS A 380 -7.37 -1.79 -19.96
N PHE A 381 -6.09 -2.14 -19.81
CA PHE A 381 -4.99 -1.39 -20.43
C PHE A 381 -5.04 -1.45 -21.97
N LEU A 382 -5.35 -2.61 -22.54
CA LEU A 382 -5.51 -2.77 -23.98
C LEU A 382 -6.73 -1.96 -24.50
N TRP A 383 -7.88 -2.11 -23.84
CA TRP A 383 -9.10 -1.38 -24.20
C TRP A 383 -8.91 0.15 -24.14
N SER A 384 -8.22 0.64 -23.10
CA SER A 384 -7.92 2.07 -22.95
C SER A 384 -6.73 2.56 -23.79
N ARG A 385 -6.10 1.67 -24.57
CA ARG A 385 -4.91 1.94 -25.40
C ARG A 385 -3.69 2.45 -24.60
N ARG A 386 -3.65 2.19 -23.31
CA ARG A 386 -2.49 2.51 -22.46
C ARG A 386 -1.36 1.51 -22.66
N MET A 387 -1.71 0.26 -22.99
CA MET A 387 -0.78 -0.76 -23.49
C MET A 387 -1.14 -1.15 -24.93
N LYS A 388 -0.14 -1.60 -25.69
CA LYS A 388 -0.32 -2.09 -27.05
C LYS A 388 0.22 -3.49 -27.16
N CYS A 389 -0.61 -4.43 -27.63
CA CYS A 389 -0.24 -5.81 -27.89
C CYS A 389 -0.22 -6.03 -29.40
N SER A 390 0.82 -6.68 -29.93
CA SER A 390 0.93 -6.98 -31.36
C SER A 390 -0.05 -8.05 -31.82
N ASP A 391 -0.45 -8.95 -30.91
CA ASP A 391 -1.48 -9.98 -31.12
C ASP A 391 -2.27 -10.19 -29.82
N GLU A 392 -3.52 -9.67 -29.80
CA GLU A 392 -4.38 -9.73 -28.62
C GLU A 392 -4.86 -11.15 -28.28
N SER A 393 -4.68 -12.14 -29.17
CA SER A 393 -4.98 -13.54 -28.90
C SER A 393 -4.11 -14.12 -27.75
N TYR A 394 -2.95 -13.50 -27.48
CA TYR A 394 -2.07 -13.82 -26.34
C TYR A 394 -2.50 -13.14 -25.03
N GLY A 395 -3.50 -12.25 -25.05
CA GLY A 395 -3.83 -11.40 -23.90
C GLY A 395 -4.12 -12.16 -22.62
N GLN A 396 -4.81 -13.31 -22.66
CA GLN A 396 -5.06 -14.13 -21.47
C GLN A 396 -3.78 -14.81 -20.97
N ASP A 397 -2.93 -15.29 -21.86
CA ASP A 397 -1.68 -15.95 -21.48
C ASP A 397 -0.68 -14.93 -20.91
N ILE A 398 -0.61 -13.71 -21.47
CA ILE A 398 0.17 -12.61 -20.92
C ILE A 398 -0.35 -12.20 -19.53
N GLN A 399 -1.70 -12.10 -19.34
CA GLN A 399 -2.29 -11.81 -18.03
C GLN A 399 -1.87 -12.85 -16.98
N ARG A 400 -1.92 -14.14 -17.32
CA ARG A 400 -1.51 -15.23 -16.42
C ARG A 400 -0.01 -15.23 -16.12
N ALA A 401 0.81 -14.87 -17.11
CA ALA A 401 2.26 -14.89 -16.98
C ALA A 401 2.80 -13.74 -16.12
N ILE A 402 2.40 -12.51 -16.42
CA ILE A 402 2.97 -11.30 -15.79
C ILE A 402 1.98 -10.45 -15.00
N GLY A 403 0.67 -10.64 -15.19
CA GLY A 403 -0.37 -9.99 -14.39
C GLY A 403 -0.68 -10.78 -13.12
N TRP A 404 -1.73 -10.34 -12.41
CA TRP A 404 -2.31 -11.03 -11.27
C TRP A 404 -3.82 -10.81 -11.28
N SER A 405 -4.61 -11.78 -10.84
CA SER A 405 -6.08 -11.71 -10.87
C SER A 405 -6.65 -11.11 -9.59
N GLU A 406 -5.99 -11.37 -8.46
CA GLU A 406 -6.38 -10.81 -7.17
C GLU A 406 -5.84 -9.39 -7.03
N LYS A 407 -6.67 -8.50 -6.48
CA LYS A 407 -6.24 -7.15 -6.13
C LYS A 407 -5.34 -7.19 -4.90
N PRO A 408 -4.32 -6.31 -4.85
CA PRO A 408 -3.46 -6.25 -3.69
C PRO A 408 -4.19 -5.63 -2.49
N GLU A 409 -4.03 -6.25 -1.33
CA GLU A 409 -4.57 -5.79 -0.06
C GLU A 409 -3.44 -5.32 0.87
N ASN A 410 -3.61 -4.20 1.53
CA ASN A 410 -2.63 -3.70 2.49
C ASN A 410 -3.28 -2.81 3.54
N TYR A 411 -2.88 -2.97 4.79
CA TYR A 411 -3.30 -2.15 5.93
C TYR A 411 -2.23 -1.13 6.35
N THR A 412 -0.98 -1.30 5.92
CA THR A 412 0.12 -0.45 6.37
C THR A 412 0.10 0.88 5.64
N TYR A 413 0.09 1.98 6.41
CA TYR A 413 0.27 3.35 5.96
C TYR A 413 1.63 3.87 6.44
N PHE A 414 2.42 4.48 5.55
CA PHE A 414 3.76 5.00 5.86
C PHE A 414 4.10 6.25 5.05
#